data_c93229ea2c0be17d369257279b0fd308
#
_entry.id   c93229ea2c0be17d369257279b0fd308
#
_cell.length_a   1.000
_cell.length_b   1.000
_cell.length_c   1.000
_cell.angle_alpha   90.00
_cell.angle_beta   90.00
_cell.angle_gamma   90.00
#
_symmetry.space_group_name_H-M   'P 1'
#
loop_
_entity.id
_entity.type
_entity.pdbx_description
1 polymer ?
#
loop_
_entity_poly.entity_id
_entity_poly.type
_entity_poly.pdbx_seq_one_letter_code
_entity_poly.pdbx_strand_id
1 'polypeptide(L)'
;PEHGDRKSHQMDIRSGYKEAILEAKSDEKEGADIIMVKPAITYLDVVRRVSDTVSRPVAVYNVSGEYSMVMSSTEDGPQRKAMVQEIFYSFARAGADVIVSYHCREAMSGKWFD
;
A
#
# COMPACT_ATOMS: atom_id res chain seq x y z
N PRO A 1 -0.84 8.83 16.15
CA PRO A 1 -0.33 8.80 16.43
C PRO A 1 0.26 8.87 16.53
N GLU A 2 0.24 9.21 16.61
CA GLU A 2 0.79 9.17 16.69
C GLU A 2 1.07 8.71 16.54
N HIS A 3 1.07 8.83 16.51
CA HIS A 3 1.44 8.28 16.50
C HIS A 3 1.76 7.39 16.54
N GLY A 4 1.60 8.41 16.19
CA GLY A 4 1.71 7.41 16.20
C GLY A 4 2.36 6.19 16.67
N ASP A 5 1.64 5.52 17.29
CA ASP A 5 2.11 4.21 17.72
C ASP A 5 2.33 3.31 16.48
N ARG A 6 3.57 3.08 16.17
CA ARG A 6 3.91 2.27 15.01
C ARG A 6 3.48 0.82 15.15
N LYS A 7 3.39 0.32 16.38
CA LYS A 7 3.00 -1.06 16.60
C LYS A 7 1.58 -1.33 16.13
N SER A 8 0.73 -0.33 16.22
CA SER A 8 -0.64 -0.48 15.77
C SER A 8 -0.75 -0.59 14.26
N HIS A 9 0.28 -0.16 13.54
CA HIS A 9 0.29 -0.19 12.08
C HIS A 9 1.16 -1.31 11.51
N GLN A 10 1.88 -2.02 12.35
CA GLN A 10 2.75 -3.11 11.91
C GLN A 10 2.11 -4.42 12.28
N MET A 11 1.66 -5.14 11.26
CA MET A 11 1.02 -6.42 11.47
C MET A 11 2.05 -7.51 11.63
N ASP A 12 1.73 -8.49 12.48
CA ASP A 12 2.50 -9.71 12.55
C ASP A 12 2.25 -10.47 11.24
N ILE A 13 3.32 -10.74 10.53
CA ILE A 13 3.22 -11.40 9.22
C ILE A 13 2.58 -12.80 9.33
N ARG A 14 2.49 -13.35 10.53
CA ARG A 14 1.93 -14.67 10.76
C ARG A 14 0.47 -14.65 11.16
N SER A 15 -0.07 -13.51 11.49
CA SER A 15 -1.40 -13.44 12.13
C SER A 15 -2.55 -13.35 11.15
N GLY A 16 -2.29 -13.32 9.87
CA GLY A 16 -3.34 -13.19 8.88
C GLY A 16 -3.99 -11.81 8.93
N TYR A 17 -5.17 -11.68 8.36
CA TYR A 17 -5.78 -10.37 8.17
C TYR A 17 -6.72 -9.94 9.30
N LYS A 18 -7.01 -10.81 10.27
CA LYS A 18 -8.00 -10.47 11.30
C LYS A 18 -7.59 -9.27 12.14
N GLU A 19 -6.32 -9.21 12.53
CA GLU A 19 -5.81 -8.10 13.32
C GLU A 19 -5.93 -6.79 12.54
N ALA A 20 -5.58 -6.84 11.25
CA ALA A 20 -5.66 -5.66 10.39
C ALA A 20 -7.10 -5.15 10.28
N ILE A 21 -8.06 -6.05 10.19
CA ILE A 21 -9.47 -5.68 10.11
C ILE A 21 -9.93 -5.01 11.39
N LEU A 22 -9.55 -5.54 12.54
CA LEU A 22 -9.90 -4.94 13.82
C LEU A 22 -9.32 -3.53 13.95
N GLU A 23 -8.06 -3.36 13.54
CA GLU A 23 -7.43 -2.04 13.59
C GLU A 23 -8.09 -1.07 12.63
N ALA A 24 -8.40 -1.51 11.42
CA ALA A 24 -9.04 -0.65 10.43
C ALA A 24 -10.40 -0.18 10.91
N LYS A 25 -11.19 -1.07 11.49
CA LYS A 25 -12.49 -0.72 12.05
C LYS A 25 -12.35 0.26 13.21
N SER A 26 -11.36 0.06 14.07
CA SER A 26 -11.11 0.94 15.19
C SER A 26 -10.71 2.34 14.71
N ASP A 27 -9.84 2.40 13.72
CA ASP A 27 -9.40 3.68 13.15
C ASP A 27 -10.57 4.42 12.52
N GLU A 28 -11.41 3.72 11.78
CA GLU A 28 -12.58 4.34 11.16
C GLU A 28 -13.55 4.86 12.22
N LYS A 29 -13.77 4.09 13.26
CA LYS A 29 -14.65 4.50 14.35
C LYS A 29 -14.12 5.74 15.07
N GLU A 30 -12.80 5.87 15.15
CA GLU A 30 -12.17 7.02 15.80
C GLU A 30 -12.09 8.24 14.88
N GLY A 31 -12.60 8.15 13.67
CA GLY A 31 -12.70 9.29 12.77
C GLY A 31 -11.59 9.42 11.75
N ALA A 32 -10.81 8.37 11.51
CA ALA A 32 -9.78 8.43 10.48
C ALA A 32 -10.39 8.73 9.12
N ASP A 33 -9.77 9.62 8.36
CA ASP A 33 -10.22 9.97 7.02
C ASP A 33 -9.75 8.98 5.97
N ILE A 34 -8.59 8.37 6.19
CA ILE A 34 -7.98 7.41 5.27
C ILE A 34 -7.41 6.28 6.10
N ILE A 35 -7.59 5.05 5.63
CA ILE A 35 -7.02 3.87 6.28
C ILE A 35 -5.81 3.42 5.45
N MET A 36 -4.66 3.28 6.08
CA MET A 36 -3.42 2.92 5.36
C MET A 36 -2.97 1.51 5.66
N VAL A 37 -2.56 0.79 4.62
CA VAL A 37 -1.96 -0.54 4.74
C VAL A 37 -0.50 -0.46 4.32
N LYS A 38 0.39 -0.97 5.15
CA LYS A 38 1.82 -1.04 4.84
C LYS A 38 2.45 -2.22 5.56
N PRO A 39 3.40 -2.91 4.94
CA PRO A 39 3.81 -2.73 3.55
C PRO A 39 2.68 -3.09 2.59
N ALA A 40 2.91 -3.11 1.30
CA ALA A 40 1.83 -3.23 0.35
C ALA A 40 1.93 -4.46 -0.56
N ILE A 41 3.08 -4.68 -1.19
CA ILE A 41 3.21 -5.74 -2.20
C ILE A 41 2.85 -7.12 -1.65
N THR A 42 3.30 -7.42 -0.45
CA THR A 42 3.08 -8.73 0.16
C THR A 42 1.82 -8.79 1.02
N TYR A 43 1.02 -7.71 1.02
CA TYR A 43 -0.17 -7.60 1.85
C TYR A 43 -1.42 -7.27 1.03
N LEU A 44 -1.44 -7.71 -0.25
CA LEU A 44 -2.59 -7.43 -1.13
C LEU A 44 -3.88 -8.05 -0.61
N ASP A 45 -3.78 -9.21 0.04
CA ASP A 45 -4.93 -9.86 0.67
C ASP A 45 -5.49 -8.97 1.79
N VAL A 46 -4.61 -8.34 2.57
CA VAL A 46 -5.02 -7.43 3.63
C VAL A 46 -5.69 -6.20 3.02
N VAL A 47 -5.10 -5.63 1.96
CA VAL A 47 -5.68 -4.48 1.27
C VAL A 47 -7.11 -4.82 0.81
N ARG A 48 -7.30 -5.98 0.22
CA ARG A 48 -8.62 -6.40 -0.26
C ARG A 48 -9.62 -6.49 0.88
N ARG A 49 -9.23 -7.13 1.98
CA ARG A 49 -10.11 -7.30 3.12
C ARG A 49 -10.45 -5.97 3.80
N VAL A 50 -9.45 -5.11 3.97
CA VAL A 50 -9.67 -3.78 4.55
C VAL A 50 -10.60 -2.98 3.66
N SER A 51 -10.35 -2.98 2.35
CA SER A 51 -11.18 -2.26 1.39
C SER A 51 -12.65 -2.71 1.45
N ASP A 52 -12.88 -4.01 1.62
CA ASP A 52 -14.24 -4.53 1.71
C ASP A 52 -14.93 -4.21 3.03
N THR A 53 -14.16 -3.83 4.05
CA THR A 53 -14.67 -3.68 5.40
C THR A 53 -14.98 -2.24 5.77
N VAL A 54 -14.11 -1.30 5.35
CA VAL A 54 -14.27 0.10 5.75
C VAL A 54 -14.94 0.90 4.64
N SER A 55 -15.53 2.03 5.02
CA SER A 55 -16.15 2.94 4.05
C SER A 55 -15.22 4.11 3.69
N ARG A 56 -14.07 4.21 4.33
CA ARG A 56 -13.09 5.25 4.05
C ARG A 56 -12.17 4.84 2.93
N PRO A 57 -11.54 5.80 2.25
CA PRO A 57 -10.52 5.49 1.25
C PRO A 57 -9.39 4.68 1.87
N VAL A 58 -8.87 3.74 1.11
CA VAL A 58 -7.76 2.89 1.54
C VAL A 58 -6.51 3.32 0.80
N ALA A 59 -5.46 3.63 1.54
CA ALA A 59 -4.15 3.97 0.98
C ALA A 59 -3.20 2.80 1.22
N VAL A 60 -2.32 2.58 0.27
CA VAL A 60 -1.22 1.63 0.46
C VAL A 60 0.09 2.40 0.48
N TYR A 61 1.01 1.98 1.34
CA TYR A 61 2.34 2.54 1.36
C TYR A 61 3.31 1.50 0.81
N ASN A 62 3.83 1.82 -0.38
CA ASN A 62 4.87 1.03 -1.05
C ASN A 62 6.20 1.45 -0.41
N VAL A 63 6.57 0.74 0.65
CA VAL A 63 7.65 1.16 1.55
C VAL A 63 9.02 1.07 0.90
N SER A 64 10.03 1.66 1.58
CA SER A 64 11.38 1.75 1.02
C SER A 64 12.00 0.40 0.66
N GLY A 65 11.70 -0.65 1.44
CA GLY A 65 12.18 -1.99 1.12
C GLY A 65 11.61 -2.51 -0.19
N GLU A 66 10.33 -2.24 -0.44
CA GLU A 66 9.70 -2.63 -1.70
C GLU A 66 10.26 -1.83 -2.86
N TYR A 67 10.53 -0.55 -2.64
CA TYR A 67 11.17 0.29 -3.63
C TYR A 67 12.55 -0.28 -4.00
N SER A 68 13.33 -0.66 -2.99
CA SER A 68 14.66 -1.23 -3.22
C SER A 68 14.58 -2.55 -4.01
N MET A 69 13.56 -3.36 -3.75
CA MET A 69 13.35 -4.61 -4.50
C MET A 69 13.16 -4.32 -5.99
N VAL A 70 12.37 -3.32 -6.31
CA VAL A 70 12.15 -2.93 -7.71
C VAL A 70 13.44 -2.41 -8.33
N MET A 71 14.12 -1.50 -7.61
CA MET A 71 15.35 -0.91 -8.14
C MET A 71 16.43 -1.94 -8.38
N SER A 72 16.56 -2.93 -7.50
CA SER A 72 17.58 -3.96 -7.68
C SER A 72 17.19 -5.02 -8.71
N SER A 73 15.91 -5.13 -9.04
CA SER A 73 15.42 -6.10 -10.03
C SER A 73 15.38 -5.55 -11.45
N THR A 74 15.56 -4.25 -11.61
CA THR A 74 15.42 -3.60 -12.93
C THR A 74 16.72 -2.89 -13.28
N GLU A 75 17.08 -2.92 -14.58
CA GLU A 75 18.33 -2.36 -15.05
C GLU A 75 18.17 -0.98 -15.67
N ASP A 76 16.98 -0.67 -16.15
CA ASP A 76 16.75 0.57 -16.86
C ASP A 76 15.34 1.10 -16.64
N GLY A 77 15.06 2.28 -17.18
CA GLY A 77 13.76 2.91 -17.05
C GLY A 77 12.61 2.12 -17.64
N PRO A 78 12.74 1.58 -18.86
CA PRO A 78 11.67 0.77 -19.45
C PRO A 78 11.29 -0.46 -18.62
N GLN A 79 12.30 -1.18 -18.09
CA GLN A 79 12.03 -2.33 -17.22
C GLN A 79 11.32 -1.89 -15.94
N ARG A 80 11.80 -0.79 -15.37
CA ARG A 80 11.21 -0.27 -14.13
C ARG A 80 9.77 0.18 -14.35
N LYS A 81 9.52 0.84 -15.49
CA LYS A 81 8.17 1.27 -15.84
C LYS A 81 7.22 0.07 -15.88
N ALA A 82 7.61 -0.98 -16.58
CA ALA A 82 6.75 -2.17 -16.71
C ALA A 82 6.45 -2.78 -15.34
N MET A 83 7.46 -2.91 -14.50
CA MET A 83 7.28 -3.52 -13.19
C MET A 83 6.42 -2.63 -12.28
N VAL A 84 6.67 -1.33 -12.25
CA VAL A 84 5.90 -0.40 -11.42
C VAL A 84 4.45 -0.35 -11.87
N GLN A 85 4.21 -0.35 -13.19
CA GLN A 85 2.85 -0.39 -13.70
C GLN A 85 2.10 -1.62 -13.19
N GLU A 86 2.72 -2.79 -13.27
CA GLU A 86 2.07 -4.00 -12.82
C GLU A 86 1.79 -3.95 -11.31
N ILE A 87 2.75 -3.47 -10.53
CA ILE A 87 2.60 -3.36 -9.08
C ILE A 87 1.47 -2.39 -8.73
N PHE A 88 1.45 -1.21 -9.34
CA PHE A 88 0.44 -0.21 -9.01
C PHE A 88 -0.96 -0.66 -9.43
N TYR A 89 -1.07 -1.31 -10.59
CA TYR A 89 -2.35 -1.86 -11.00
C TYR A 89 -2.83 -2.96 -10.05
N SER A 90 -1.90 -3.74 -9.48
CA SER A 90 -2.30 -4.75 -8.52
C SER A 90 -2.79 -4.12 -7.21
N PHE A 91 -2.20 -2.99 -6.78
CA PHE A 91 -2.70 -2.25 -5.64
C PHE A 91 -4.12 -1.77 -5.88
N ALA A 92 -4.35 -1.16 -7.04
CA ALA A 92 -5.68 -0.65 -7.39
C ALA A 92 -6.70 -1.77 -7.47
N ARG A 93 -6.32 -2.88 -8.08
CA ARG A 93 -7.21 -4.04 -8.21
C ARG A 93 -7.54 -4.64 -6.85
N ALA A 94 -6.60 -4.58 -5.91
CA ALA A 94 -6.83 -5.08 -4.55
C ALA A 94 -7.75 -4.16 -3.75
N GLY A 95 -7.94 -2.91 -4.19
CA GLY A 95 -8.87 -2.00 -3.54
C GLY A 95 -8.25 -0.71 -3.02
N ALA A 96 -6.99 -0.43 -3.36
CA ALA A 96 -6.36 0.81 -2.94
C ALA A 96 -6.92 1.99 -3.74
N ASP A 97 -7.27 3.05 -3.04
CA ASP A 97 -7.72 4.30 -3.64
C ASP A 97 -6.57 5.28 -3.80
N VAL A 98 -5.55 5.17 -2.95
CA VAL A 98 -4.38 6.06 -2.92
C VAL A 98 -3.13 5.22 -2.79
N ILE A 99 -2.12 5.55 -3.57
CA ILE A 99 -0.83 4.87 -3.54
C ILE A 99 0.26 5.87 -3.14
N VAL A 100 0.95 5.56 -2.04
CA VAL A 100 2.11 6.35 -1.59
C VAL A 100 3.36 5.53 -1.92
N SER A 101 4.25 6.08 -2.72
CA SER A 101 5.41 5.33 -3.20
C SER A 101 6.54 6.27 -3.60
N TYR A 102 7.76 5.83 -3.37
CA TYR A 102 8.95 6.54 -3.86
C TYR A 102 9.05 6.52 -5.39
N HIS A 103 8.31 5.63 -6.06
CA HIS A 103 8.28 5.57 -7.52
C HIS A 103 7.41 6.65 -8.15
N CYS A 104 6.58 7.33 -7.37
CA CYS A 104 5.60 8.27 -7.92
C CYS A 104 6.25 9.41 -8.71
N ARG A 105 7.38 9.94 -8.25
CA ARG A 105 8.06 11.03 -8.95
C ARG A 105 8.46 10.62 -10.37
N GLU A 106 9.11 9.48 -10.51
CA GLU A 106 9.54 9.00 -11.81
C GLU A 106 8.35 8.65 -12.69
N ALA A 107 7.33 8.02 -12.09
CA ALA A 107 6.13 7.62 -12.81
C ALA A 107 5.40 8.85 -13.39
N MET A 108 5.31 9.91 -12.62
CA MET A 108 4.64 11.11 -13.07
C MET A 108 5.45 11.85 -14.13
N SER A 109 6.77 11.98 -13.94
CA SER A 109 7.64 12.61 -14.91
C SER A 109 7.64 11.87 -16.24
N GLY A 110 7.60 10.55 -16.20
CA GLY A 110 7.60 9.69 -17.37
C GLY A 110 6.23 9.45 -17.96
N LYS A 111 5.18 9.94 -17.31
CA LYS A 111 3.78 9.76 -17.72
C LYS A 111 3.43 8.27 -17.85
N TRP A 112 3.86 7.49 -16.88
CA TRP A 112 3.71 6.04 -16.93
C TRP A 112 2.26 5.57 -16.88
N PHE A 113 1.37 6.39 -16.39
CA PHE A 113 -0.06 6.05 -16.21
C PHE A 113 -1.00 6.94 -17.03
N ASP A 114 -0.44 7.72 -17.96
CA ASP A 114 -1.25 8.59 -18.83
C ASP A 114 -1.85 7.85 -20.02
#